data_64870b820b90ca924696aae73e3a52d0
#
_entry.id   64870b820b90ca924696aae73e3a52d0
#
_cell.length_a   1.000
_cell.length_b   1.000
_cell.length_c   1.000
_cell.angle_alpha   90.00
_cell.angle_beta   90.00
_cell.angle_gamma   90.00
#
_symmetry.space_group_name_H-M   'P 1'
#
loop_
_entity.id
_entity.type
_entity.pdbx_description
1 polymer ?
#
loop_
_entity_poly.entity_id
_entity_poly.type
_entity_poly.pdbx_seq_one_letter_code
_entity_poly.pdbx_strand_id
1 'polypeptide(L)'
;MGRDQKKVTGDVNEFRAVIKFLQEGYMVFKNVSGTGPIDLVLVHQETGEVRKIDVKTTSYRQSWKPGTRIHRQRSKEQVRLGVEFEFLDKDEDV
;
A
#
# COMPACT_ATOMS: atom_id res chain seq x y z
N MET A 1 -11.48 21.91 12.66
CA MET A 1 -10.93 20.68 13.06
C MET A 1 -10.62 19.78 11.90
N GLY A 2 -9.39 19.54 11.64
CA GLY A 2 -8.99 18.77 10.48
C GLY A 2 -8.81 17.29 10.81
N ARG A 3 -8.95 16.46 9.80
CA ARG A 3 -8.49 15.09 9.89
C ARG A 3 -6.98 15.05 9.78
N ASP A 4 -6.38 13.98 10.29
CA ASP A 4 -4.97 13.71 10.02
C ASP A 4 -4.79 13.46 8.53
N GLN A 5 -4.12 14.38 7.85
CA GLN A 5 -3.95 14.31 6.40
C GLN A 5 -3.17 13.08 5.94
N LYS A 6 -2.21 12.61 6.74
CA LYS A 6 -1.46 11.40 6.42
C LYS A 6 -2.34 10.17 6.45
N LYS A 7 -3.24 10.10 7.43
CA LYS A 7 -4.18 8.99 7.53
C LYS A 7 -5.16 9.00 6.36
N VAL A 8 -5.68 10.16 5.99
CA VAL A 8 -6.59 10.28 4.84
C VAL A 8 -5.87 9.85 3.56
N THR A 9 -4.65 10.32 3.34
CA THR A 9 -3.85 9.94 2.18
C THR A 9 -3.62 8.43 2.13
N GLY A 10 -3.28 7.83 3.27
CA GLY A 10 -3.08 6.39 3.37
C GLY A 10 -4.34 5.60 3.04
N ASP A 11 -5.49 6.04 3.58
CA ASP A 11 -6.78 5.39 3.32
C ASP A 11 -7.15 5.48 1.83
N VAL A 12 -6.98 6.66 1.22
CA VAL A 12 -7.27 6.84 -0.20
C VAL A 12 -6.38 5.93 -1.05
N ASN A 13 -5.09 5.88 -0.76
CA ASN A 13 -4.17 5.03 -1.51
C ASN A 13 -4.48 3.55 -1.35
N GLU A 14 -4.93 3.13 -0.18
CA GLU A 14 -5.35 1.74 0.01
C GLU A 14 -6.56 1.40 -0.88
N PHE A 15 -7.55 2.30 -0.96
CA PHE A 15 -8.68 2.10 -1.87
C PHE A 15 -8.25 2.14 -3.35
N ARG A 16 -7.32 3.02 -3.70
CA ARG A 16 -6.78 3.06 -5.07
C ARG A 16 -6.10 1.74 -5.42
N ALA A 17 -5.35 1.16 -4.49
CA ALA A 17 -4.72 -0.14 -4.69
C ALA A 17 -5.77 -1.24 -4.90
N VAL A 18 -6.84 -1.23 -4.10
CA VAL A 18 -7.94 -2.19 -4.27
C VAL A 18 -8.51 -2.11 -5.68
N ILE A 19 -8.83 -0.91 -6.15
CA ILE A 19 -9.38 -0.71 -7.50
C ILE A 19 -8.43 -1.26 -8.55
N LYS A 20 -7.15 -0.92 -8.44
CA LYS A 20 -6.12 -1.38 -9.37
C LYS A 20 -6.09 -2.91 -9.46
N PHE A 21 -6.03 -3.58 -8.32
CA PHE A 21 -5.91 -5.03 -8.29
C PHE A 21 -7.19 -5.73 -8.75
N LEU A 22 -8.36 -5.17 -8.45
CA LEU A 22 -9.61 -5.68 -9.01
C LEU A 22 -9.59 -5.62 -10.54
N GLN A 23 -9.10 -4.53 -11.12
CA GLN A 23 -8.99 -4.38 -12.57
C GLN A 23 -8.00 -5.36 -13.18
N GLU A 24 -7.01 -5.80 -12.41
CA GLU A 24 -6.00 -6.77 -12.85
C GLU A 24 -6.45 -8.22 -12.70
N GLY A 25 -7.66 -8.45 -12.22
CA GLY A 25 -8.22 -9.79 -12.15
C GLY A 25 -8.04 -10.50 -10.83
N TYR A 26 -7.68 -9.77 -9.78
CA TYR A 26 -7.56 -10.33 -8.44
C TYR A 26 -8.85 -10.22 -7.65
N MET A 27 -9.11 -11.22 -6.82
CA MET A 27 -10.00 -11.05 -5.67
C MET A 27 -9.18 -10.37 -4.58
N VAL A 28 -9.74 -9.36 -3.93
CA VAL A 28 -9.01 -8.54 -2.96
C VAL A 28 -9.63 -8.70 -1.59
N PHE A 29 -8.80 -9.07 -0.60
CA PHE A 29 -9.21 -9.24 0.78
C PHE A 29 -8.49 -8.21 1.63
N LYS A 30 -9.23 -7.42 2.37
CA LYS A 30 -8.68 -6.33 3.16
C LYS A 30 -8.48 -6.78 4.62
N ASN A 31 -7.39 -6.33 5.24
CA ASN A 31 -7.16 -6.54 6.67
C ASN A 31 -8.20 -5.73 7.46
N VAL A 32 -9.11 -6.43 8.12
CA VAL A 32 -10.24 -5.80 8.82
C VAL A 32 -9.79 -5.00 10.03
N SER A 33 -8.75 -5.47 10.73
CA SER A 33 -8.28 -4.77 11.94
C SER A 33 -7.53 -3.48 11.63
N GLY A 34 -7.00 -3.34 10.42
CA GLY A 34 -6.23 -2.17 10.02
C GLY A 34 -4.83 -2.12 10.62
N THR A 35 -4.38 -3.17 11.29
CA THR A 35 -3.04 -3.25 11.88
C THR A 35 -2.32 -4.50 11.40
N GLY A 36 -1.00 -4.51 11.58
CA GLY A 36 -0.17 -5.64 11.18
C GLY A 36 0.55 -5.41 9.86
N PRO A 37 1.34 -6.39 9.43
CA PRO A 37 2.26 -6.21 8.30
C PRO A 37 1.62 -6.36 6.91
N ILE A 38 0.36 -6.79 6.83
CA ILE A 38 -0.33 -7.03 5.57
C ILE A 38 -1.60 -6.20 5.52
N ASP A 39 -1.74 -5.36 4.49
CA ASP A 39 -2.95 -4.57 4.27
C ASP A 39 -3.99 -5.34 3.44
N LEU A 40 -3.52 -6.00 2.39
CA LEU A 40 -4.37 -6.68 1.43
C LEU A 40 -3.79 -8.06 1.12
N VAL A 41 -4.69 -9.02 0.92
CA VAL A 41 -4.33 -10.30 0.33
C VAL A 41 -5.06 -10.42 -1.00
N LEU A 42 -4.33 -10.80 -2.04
CA LEU A 42 -4.84 -10.92 -3.40
C LEU A 42 -4.84 -12.39 -3.80
N VAL A 43 -5.90 -12.83 -4.46
CA VAL A 43 -5.94 -14.15 -5.09
C VAL A 43 -6.36 -13.96 -6.54
N HIS A 44 -5.49 -14.34 -7.48
CA HIS A 44 -5.81 -14.18 -8.89
C HIS A 44 -6.90 -15.16 -9.30
N GLN A 45 -7.94 -14.65 -9.96
CA GLN A 45 -9.12 -15.45 -10.27
C GLN A 45 -8.84 -16.60 -11.22
N GLU A 46 -7.89 -16.42 -12.14
CA GLU A 46 -7.59 -17.45 -13.14
C GLU A 46 -6.49 -18.41 -12.68
N THR A 47 -5.43 -17.87 -12.07
CA THR A 47 -4.25 -18.67 -11.75
C THR A 47 -4.22 -19.17 -10.32
N GLY A 48 -4.98 -18.54 -9.42
CA GLY A 48 -4.93 -18.82 -7.98
C GLY A 48 -3.72 -18.24 -7.30
N GLU A 49 -2.90 -17.44 -7.99
CA GLU A 49 -1.74 -16.80 -7.37
C GLU A 49 -2.14 -15.97 -6.17
N VAL A 50 -1.42 -16.13 -5.06
CA VAL A 50 -1.66 -15.38 -3.83
C VAL A 50 -0.55 -14.37 -3.64
N ARG A 51 -0.94 -13.10 -3.40
CA ARG A 51 0.02 -12.03 -3.10
C ARG A 51 -0.40 -11.32 -1.81
N LYS A 52 0.57 -10.93 -1.02
CA LYS A 52 0.36 -10.22 0.25
C LYS A 52 0.95 -8.84 0.12
N ILE A 53 0.13 -7.81 0.31
CA ILE A 53 0.47 -6.44 -0.05
C ILE A 53 0.44 -5.53 1.17
N ASP A 54 1.45 -4.67 1.28
CA ASP A 54 1.47 -3.52 2.17
C ASP A 54 1.48 -2.28 1.28
N VAL A 55 0.42 -1.48 1.34
CA VAL A 55 0.28 -0.28 0.53
C VAL A 55 1.02 0.88 1.19
N LYS A 56 1.92 1.51 0.45
CA LYS A 56 2.73 2.63 0.94
C LYS A 56 2.54 3.84 0.05
N THR A 57 2.45 5.02 0.66
CA THR A 57 2.51 6.28 -0.08
C THR A 57 3.96 6.61 -0.34
N THR A 58 4.30 6.91 -1.59
CA THR A 58 5.66 7.32 -1.95
C THR A 58 6.01 8.63 -1.25
N SER A 59 7.20 8.69 -0.65
CA SER A 59 7.69 9.86 0.05
C SER A 59 8.98 10.36 -0.60
N TYR A 60 9.18 11.68 -0.55
CA TYR A 60 10.35 12.34 -1.11
C TYR A 60 11.04 13.17 -0.04
N ARG A 61 12.35 13.32 -0.15
CA ARG A 61 13.12 14.14 0.76
C ARG A 61 12.72 15.61 0.62
N GLN A 62 12.59 16.28 1.76
CA GLN A 62 12.26 17.70 1.82
C GLN A 62 13.48 18.58 2.07
N SER A 63 14.52 18.05 2.69
CA SER A 63 15.71 18.81 3.07
C SER A 63 16.90 18.44 2.19
N TRP A 64 17.76 17.55 2.63
CA TRP A 64 18.95 17.16 1.87
C TRP A 64 18.55 16.46 0.58
N LYS A 65 18.98 16.98 -0.58
CA LYS A 65 18.59 16.52 -1.91
C LYS A 65 17.06 16.45 -2.07
N PRO A 66 16.37 17.62 -2.04
CA PRO A 66 14.90 17.64 -2.21
C PRO A 66 14.48 16.91 -3.48
N GLY A 67 13.35 16.21 -3.40
CA GLY A 67 12.83 15.44 -4.52
C GLY A 67 13.35 14.01 -4.61
N THR A 68 14.34 13.65 -3.81
CA THR A 68 14.83 12.27 -3.77
C THR A 68 13.80 11.38 -3.06
N ARG A 69 13.42 10.28 -3.72
CA ARG A 69 12.47 9.32 -3.16
C ARG A 69 13.06 8.66 -1.91
N ILE A 70 12.26 8.62 -0.84
CA ILE A 70 12.64 7.91 0.38
C ILE A 70 12.36 6.43 0.18
N HIS A 71 13.40 5.60 0.29
CA HIS A 71 13.26 4.16 0.19
C HIS A 71 12.73 3.59 1.50
N ARG A 72 11.79 2.66 1.39
CA ARG A 72 11.25 1.91 2.51
C ARG A 72 11.70 0.48 2.40
N GLN A 73 12.09 -0.11 3.53
CA GLN A 73 12.48 -1.51 3.58
C GLN A 73 11.41 -2.31 4.30
N ARG A 74 11.21 -3.53 3.84
CA ARG A 74 10.30 -4.45 4.52
C ARG A 74 10.88 -4.82 5.87
N SER A 75 10.01 -4.96 6.89
CA SER A 75 10.40 -5.48 8.20
C SER A 75 10.79 -6.95 8.09
N LYS A 76 11.47 -7.46 9.12
CA LYS A 76 11.81 -8.89 9.16
C LYS A 76 10.57 -9.77 9.07
N GLU A 77 9.50 -9.36 9.75
CA GLU A 77 8.23 -10.08 9.71
C GLU A 77 7.63 -10.07 8.31
N GLN A 78 7.66 -8.94 7.62
CA GLN A 78 7.15 -8.83 6.26
C GLN A 78 7.94 -9.70 5.28
N VAL A 79 9.27 -9.75 5.43
CA VAL A 79 10.10 -10.63 4.60
C VAL A 79 9.73 -12.10 4.87
N ARG A 80 9.59 -12.48 6.14
CA ARG A 80 9.22 -13.84 6.52
C ARG A 80 7.87 -14.26 5.95
N LEU A 81 6.91 -13.32 5.92
CA LEU A 81 5.56 -13.57 5.43
C LEU A 81 5.42 -13.42 3.91
N GLY A 82 6.47 -12.96 3.24
CA GLY A 82 6.43 -12.77 1.79
C GLY A 82 5.60 -11.57 1.35
N VAL A 83 5.63 -10.49 2.12
CA VAL A 83 4.85 -9.28 1.83
C VAL A 83 5.56 -8.44 0.78
N GLU A 84 4.80 -7.92 -0.20
CA GLU A 84 5.27 -6.96 -1.20
C GLU A 84 4.79 -5.56 -0.83
N PHE A 85 5.56 -4.55 -1.18
CA PHE A 85 5.09 -3.17 -1.11
C PHE A 85 4.44 -2.78 -2.42
N GLU A 86 3.29 -2.10 -2.33
CA GLU A 86 2.68 -1.41 -3.45
C GLU A 86 2.79 0.08 -3.18
N PHE A 87 3.59 0.79 -3.98
CA PHE A 87 3.82 2.22 -3.79
C PHE A 87 2.86 3.03 -4.65
N LEU A 88 2.18 3.97 -4.05
CA LEU A 88 1.32 4.92 -4.74
C LEU A 88 1.71 6.34 -4.34
N ASP A 89 1.68 7.25 -5.31
CA ASP A 89 1.90 8.66 -5.04
C ASP A 89 0.69 9.23 -4.32
N LYS A 90 0.90 10.32 -3.58
CA LYS A 90 -0.18 11.04 -2.95
C LYS A 90 -1.16 11.52 -4.03
N ASP A 91 -2.46 11.28 -3.79
CA ASP A 91 -3.50 11.82 -4.64
C ASP A 91 -3.61 13.32 -4.40
N GLU A 92 -3.52 14.13 -5.47
CA GLU A 92 -3.55 15.59 -5.36
C GLU A 92 -4.91 16.12 -4.93
N ASP A 93 -5.96 15.34 -5.10
CA ASP A 93 -7.31 15.71 -4.71
C ASP A 93 -7.62 15.44 -3.24
N VAL A 94 -6.63 14.95 -2.49
CA VAL A 94 -6.81 14.60 -1.07
C VAL A 94 -6.25 15.67 -0.17
#